data_ac1afacbe028c4e25a0e5916947514d1
#
_entry.id   ac1afacbe028c4e25a0e5916947514d1
#
_cell.length_a   1.000
_cell.length_b   1.000
_cell.length_c   1.000
_cell.angle_alpha   90.00
_cell.angle_beta   90.00
_cell.angle_gamma   90.00
#
_symmetry.space_group_name_H-M   'P 1'
#
loop_
_entity.id
_entity.type
_entity.pdbx_description
1 polymer ?
#
loop_
_entity_poly.entity_id
_entity_poly.type
_entity_poly.pdbx_seq_one_letter_code
_entity_poly.pdbx_strand_id
1 'polypeptide(L)'
;MLVTITNTGRMAQTVTPTAAIPLYGRSADNIRDHRHVTSLLHRIETTDTGVLVTPTLSFDERGHQVNHMTYYCVGWSGNGEKPVDFYPTAEDFVGEGGNFERPYAI
;
A
#
# COMPACT_ATOMS: atom_id res chain seq x y z
N MET A 1 5.96 9.79 -6.99
CA MET A 1 6.16 10.82 -5.91
C MET A 1 7.62 10.83 -5.54
N LEU A 2 8.23 12.00 -5.38
CA LEU A 2 9.60 12.17 -4.86
C LEU A 2 9.50 12.88 -3.51
N VAL A 3 10.18 12.35 -2.51
CA VAL A 3 10.28 12.97 -1.17
C VAL A 3 11.74 13.21 -0.87
N THR A 4 12.07 14.43 -0.45
CA THR A 4 13.42 14.81 -0.03
C THR A 4 13.39 15.17 1.45
N ILE A 5 14.28 14.55 2.22
CA ILE A 5 14.44 14.81 3.65
C ILE A 5 15.79 15.50 3.84
N THR A 6 15.78 16.65 4.49
CA THR A 6 17.00 17.43 4.76
C THR A 6 17.15 17.63 6.25
N ASN A 7 18.31 17.24 6.79
CA ASN A 7 18.66 17.57 8.16
C ASN A 7 19.20 19.01 8.23
N THR A 8 18.46 19.89 8.88
CA THR A 8 18.86 21.29 9.12
C THR A 8 19.46 21.51 10.51
N GLY A 9 19.57 20.47 11.31
CA GLY A 9 20.17 20.49 12.63
C GLY A 9 21.70 20.43 12.59
N ARG A 10 22.30 20.57 13.78
CA ARG A 10 23.77 20.51 13.96
C ARG A 10 24.28 19.10 14.27
N MET A 11 23.40 18.18 14.60
CA MET A 11 23.74 16.79 14.94
C MET A 11 23.22 15.85 13.87
N ALA A 12 23.94 14.78 13.59
CA ALA A 12 23.49 13.71 12.74
C ALA A 12 22.23 13.06 13.33
N GLN A 13 21.25 12.75 12.48
CA GLN A 13 20.01 12.08 12.83
C GLN A 13 19.84 10.86 11.94
N THR A 14 19.41 9.77 12.54
CA THR A 14 18.96 8.59 11.80
C THR A 14 17.44 8.66 11.67
N VAL A 15 16.94 8.55 10.47
CA VAL A 15 15.50 8.58 10.18
C VAL A 15 15.12 7.36 9.33
N THR A 16 13.96 6.80 9.60
CA THR A 16 13.36 5.74 8.77
C THR A 16 12.08 6.30 8.13
N PRO A 17 12.17 6.77 6.88
CA PRO A 17 10.99 7.28 6.21
C PRO A 17 10.03 6.14 5.87
N THR A 18 8.76 6.31 6.20
CA THR A 18 7.69 5.37 5.88
C THR A 18 6.64 6.08 5.02
N ALA A 19 6.24 5.45 3.92
CA ALA A 19 5.17 5.94 3.06
C ALA A 19 3.95 5.04 3.22
N ALA A 20 2.82 5.62 3.63
CA ALA A 20 1.53 4.94 3.67
C ALA A 20 0.73 5.31 2.40
N ILE A 21 0.63 4.38 1.47
CA ILE A 21 -0.01 4.58 0.17
C ILE A 21 -1.13 3.55 0.01
N PRO A 22 -2.41 3.96 0.10
CA PRO A 22 -3.51 3.04 -0.09
C PRO A 22 -3.62 2.63 -1.57
N LEU A 23 -3.68 1.32 -1.82
CA LEU A 23 -3.96 0.76 -3.12
C LEU A 23 -5.41 0.30 -3.20
N TYR A 24 -6.16 0.89 -4.11
CA TYR A 24 -7.55 0.51 -4.37
C TYR A 24 -7.62 -0.35 -5.63
N GLY A 25 -7.63 -1.66 -5.44
CA GLY A 25 -7.67 -2.63 -6.54
C GLY A 25 -9.05 -2.76 -7.20
N ARG A 26 -9.71 -1.65 -7.51
CA ARG A 26 -11.02 -1.64 -8.15
C ARG A 26 -11.28 -0.35 -8.93
N SER A 27 -12.22 -0.40 -9.88
CA SER A 27 -12.64 0.79 -10.61
C SER A 27 -13.42 1.76 -9.70
N ALA A 28 -13.45 3.03 -10.08
CA ALA A 28 -14.21 4.06 -9.38
C ALA A 28 -15.73 3.72 -9.32
N ASP A 29 -16.24 3.08 -10.34
CA ASP A 29 -17.67 2.71 -10.45
C ASP A 29 -18.07 1.65 -9.41
N ASN A 30 -17.12 0.82 -8.99
CA ASN A 30 -17.33 -0.24 -8.01
C ASN A 30 -17.15 0.18 -6.55
N ILE A 31 -16.88 1.45 -6.28
CA ILE A 31 -16.66 1.95 -4.92
C ILE A 31 -17.94 1.83 -4.07
N ARG A 32 -19.10 1.83 -4.69
CA ARG A 32 -20.38 2.05 -4.02
C ARG A 32 -20.95 0.79 -3.36
N ASP A 33 -20.93 -0.35 -4.03
CA ASP A 33 -21.83 -1.43 -3.68
C ASP A 33 -21.20 -2.67 -3.07
N HIS A 34 -19.88 -2.89 -3.20
CA HIS A 34 -19.27 -4.16 -2.82
C HIS A 34 -17.92 -4.02 -2.10
N ARG A 35 -17.77 -3.04 -1.24
CA ARG A 35 -16.49 -2.76 -0.55
C ARG A 35 -15.89 -3.96 0.15
N HIS A 36 -16.69 -4.73 0.87
CA HIS A 36 -16.21 -5.86 1.67
C HIS A 36 -15.86 -7.05 0.80
N VAL A 37 -16.71 -7.37 -0.17
CA VAL A 37 -16.51 -8.55 -1.02
C VAL A 37 -15.30 -8.38 -1.93
N THR A 38 -15.11 -7.19 -2.52
CA THR A 38 -13.97 -6.94 -3.41
C THR A 38 -12.64 -6.95 -2.68
N SER A 39 -12.57 -6.48 -1.43
CA SER A 39 -11.32 -6.52 -0.66
C SER A 39 -10.90 -7.94 -0.30
N LEU A 40 -11.84 -8.85 -0.05
CA LEU A 40 -11.56 -10.25 0.23
C LEU A 40 -11.05 -11.04 -0.99
N LEU A 41 -11.20 -10.50 -2.18
CA LEU A 41 -10.81 -11.13 -3.43
C LEU A 41 -9.47 -10.59 -3.98
N HIS A 42 -8.75 -9.82 -3.19
CA HIS A 42 -7.44 -9.33 -3.58
C HIS A 42 -6.35 -10.36 -3.25
N ARG A 43 -5.46 -10.56 -4.20
CA ARG A 43 -4.18 -11.22 -3.95
C ARG A 43 -3.14 -10.14 -3.71
N ILE A 44 -2.44 -10.25 -2.59
CA ILE A 44 -1.42 -9.29 -2.19
C ILE A 44 -0.08 -10.03 -2.17
N GLU A 45 0.89 -9.49 -2.86
CA GLU A 45 2.23 -10.04 -2.96
C GLU A 45 3.24 -8.94 -2.62
N THR A 46 4.25 -9.27 -1.84
CA THR A 46 5.40 -8.41 -1.59
C THR A 46 6.55 -8.82 -2.48
N THR A 47 7.23 -7.83 -3.04
CA THR A 47 8.48 -7.99 -3.79
C THR A 47 9.61 -7.31 -3.02
N ASP A 48 10.80 -7.38 -3.52
CA ASP A 48 11.95 -6.70 -2.93
C ASP A 48 11.94 -5.17 -3.09
N THR A 49 10.98 -4.63 -3.85
CA THR A 49 10.84 -3.19 -4.11
C THR A 49 9.48 -2.63 -3.76
N GLY A 50 8.50 -3.46 -3.39
CA GLY A 50 7.16 -2.97 -3.10
C GLY A 50 6.09 -4.04 -2.96
N VAL A 51 4.86 -3.59 -3.05
CA VAL A 51 3.65 -4.39 -2.88
C VAL A 51 2.83 -4.38 -4.16
N LEU A 52 2.36 -5.56 -4.56
CA LEU A 52 1.45 -5.78 -5.68
C LEU A 52 0.08 -6.19 -5.15
N VAL A 53 -0.97 -5.65 -5.74
CA VAL A 53 -2.36 -6.02 -5.45
C VAL A 53 -3.04 -6.42 -6.75
N THR A 54 -3.44 -7.68 -6.84
CA THR A 54 -4.15 -8.22 -8.00
C THR A 54 -5.58 -8.60 -7.58
N PRO A 55 -6.59 -7.79 -7.91
CA PRO A 55 -7.97 -8.17 -7.71
C PRO A 55 -8.32 -9.35 -8.60
N THR A 56 -8.97 -10.36 -8.04
CA THR A 56 -9.35 -11.55 -8.82
C THR A 56 -10.62 -11.32 -9.63
N LEU A 57 -11.51 -10.48 -9.14
CA LEU A 57 -12.78 -10.15 -9.79
C LEU A 57 -13.03 -8.65 -9.79
N SER A 58 -13.68 -8.17 -10.82
CA SER A 58 -14.35 -6.88 -10.85
C SER A 58 -15.86 -7.07 -10.97
N PHE A 59 -16.60 -6.10 -10.45
CA PHE A 59 -18.05 -6.04 -10.52
C PHE A 59 -18.42 -4.79 -11.30
N ASP A 60 -19.24 -4.94 -12.31
CA ASP A 60 -19.88 -3.86 -13.02
C ASP A 60 -21.40 -4.10 -13.11
N GLU A 61 -22.13 -3.22 -13.77
CA GLU A 61 -23.58 -3.37 -13.97
C GLU A 61 -23.95 -4.64 -14.73
N ARG A 62 -23.00 -5.31 -15.38
CA ARG A 62 -23.18 -6.54 -16.15
C ARG A 62 -22.86 -7.81 -15.37
N GLY A 63 -22.44 -7.64 -14.09
CA GLY A 63 -22.12 -8.75 -13.19
C GLY A 63 -20.61 -8.90 -12.93
N HIS A 64 -20.20 -10.13 -12.65
CA HIS A 64 -18.83 -10.46 -12.30
C HIS A 64 -17.97 -10.67 -13.53
N GLN A 65 -16.81 -10.05 -13.55
CA GLN A 65 -15.80 -10.23 -14.59
C GLN A 65 -14.45 -10.54 -13.96
N VAL A 66 -13.64 -11.35 -14.63
CA VAL A 66 -12.25 -11.59 -14.22
C VAL A 66 -11.47 -10.30 -14.38
N ASN A 67 -10.78 -9.89 -13.32
CA ASN A 67 -9.91 -8.72 -13.37
C ASN A 67 -8.50 -9.15 -13.75
N HIS A 68 -7.93 -8.51 -14.76
CA HIS A 68 -6.56 -8.74 -15.24
C HIS A 68 -5.61 -7.58 -14.88
N MET A 69 -6.05 -6.65 -14.06
CA MET A 69 -5.24 -5.50 -13.65
C MET A 69 -4.45 -5.84 -12.40
N THR A 70 -3.20 -5.39 -12.36
CA THR A 70 -2.38 -5.40 -11.15
C THR A 70 -2.08 -3.97 -10.77
N TYR A 71 -2.34 -3.63 -9.53
CA TYR A 71 -1.98 -2.35 -8.93
C TYR A 71 -0.72 -2.54 -8.10
N TYR A 72 0.13 -1.52 -8.05
CA TYR A 72 1.37 -1.65 -7.33
C TYR A 72 1.81 -0.33 -6.67
N CYS A 73 2.54 -0.49 -5.60
CA CYS A 73 3.33 0.57 -4.99
C CYS A 73 4.77 0.07 -4.86
N VAL A 74 5.68 0.71 -5.54
CA VAL A 74 7.11 0.39 -5.49
C VAL A 74 7.92 1.63 -5.13
N GLY A 75 9.06 1.44 -4.50
CA GLY A 75 9.91 2.55 -4.08
C GLY A 75 11.37 2.16 -3.95
N TRP A 76 12.21 3.16 -3.97
CA TRP A 76 13.65 3.06 -3.70
C TRP A 76 14.19 4.42 -3.26
N SER A 77 15.34 4.43 -2.62
CA SER A 77 16.05 5.65 -2.28
C SER A 77 16.68 6.32 -3.52
N GLY A 78 17.10 7.57 -3.38
CA GLY A 78 17.85 8.27 -4.43
C GLY A 78 19.16 7.56 -4.84
N ASN A 79 19.70 6.70 -3.96
CA ASN A 79 20.88 5.88 -4.23
C ASN A 79 20.54 4.49 -4.77
N GLY A 80 19.27 4.19 -5.02
CA GLY A 80 18.81 2.90 -5.52
C GLY A 80 18.65 1.82 -4.46
N GLU A 81 18.70 2.17 -3.17
CA GLU A 81 18.45 1.23 -2.07
C GLU A 81 16.97 0.87 -2.02
N LYS A 82 16.70 -0.39 -1.78
CA LYS A 82 15.34 -0.93 -1.67
C LYS A 82 14.75 -0.64 -0.29
N PRO A 83 13.41 -0.63 -0.17
CA PRO A 83 12.77 -0.60 1.13
C PRO A 83 13.22 -1.77 2.02
N VAL A 84 13.28 -1.53 3.31
CA VAL A 84 13.71 -2.54 4.29
C VAL A 84 12.55 -3.34 4.85
N ASP A 85 11.33 -2.81 4.75
CA ASP A 85 10.14 -3.47 5.26
C ASP A 85 8.88 -3.06 4.50
N PHE A 86 7.83 -3.89 4.59
CA PHE A 86 6.54 -3.69 3.95
C PHE A 86 5.41 -4.10 4.89
N TYR A 87 4.37 -3.31 4.90
CA TYR A 87 3.12 -3.58 5.61
C TYR A 87 1.98 -3.65 4.59
N PRO A 88 1.75 -4.83 3.98
CA PRO A 88 0.88 -4.96 2.82
C PRO A 88 -0.60 -4.78 3.13
N THR A 89 -1.01 -4.91 4.39
CA THR A 89 -2.39 -4.67 4.83
C THR A 89 -2.47 -3.53 5.84
N ALA A 90 -3.66 -2.97 5.99
CA ALA A 90 -3.90 -1.95 7.01
C ALA A 90 -3.76 -2.53 8.43
N GLU A 91 -4.13 -3.81 8.61
CA GLU A 91 -3.98 -4.52 9.88
C GLU A 91 -2.52 -4.66 10.27
N ASP A 92 -1.66 -5.05 9.33
CA ASP A 92 -0.22 -5.18 9.58
C ASP A 92 0.41 -3.84 9.96
N PHE A 93 -0.02 -2.77 9.31
CA PHE A 93 0.50 -1.42 9.56
C PHE A 93 -0.01 -0.84 10.88
N VAL A 94 -1.32 -0.87 11.08
CA VAL A 94 -1.96 -0.29 12.26
C VAL A 94 -1.65 -1.12 13.51
N GLY A 95 -1.73 -2.45 13.41
CA GLY A 95 -1.50 -3.36 14.51
C GLY A 95 -2.56 -3.29 15.61
N GLU A 96 -2.49 -4.23 16.55
CA GLU A 96 -3.41 -4.26 17.68
C GLU A 96 -3.13 -3.10 18.64
N GLY A 97 -4.14 -2.27 18.87
CA GLY A 97 -4.05 -1.08 19.72
C GLY A 97 -3.47 0.16 19.06
N GLY A 98 -3.06 0.06 17.78
CA GLY A 98 -2.65 1.21 16.97
C GLY A 98 -3.81 1.90 16.26
N ASN A 99 -3.48 2.97 15.56
CA ASN A 99 -4.36 3.65 14.60
C ASN A 99 -3.49 4.31 13.51
N PHE A 100 -4.11 4.94 12.52
CA PHE A 100 -3.36 5.58 11.42
C PHE A 100 -2.48 6.77 11.83
N GLU A 101 -2.75 7.41 12.96
CA GLU A 101 -1.93 8.50 13.51
C GLU A 101 -0.77 7.97 14.34
N ARG A 102 -0.96 6.78 14.93
CA ARG A 102 0.00 6.05 15.74
C ARG A 102 -0.04 4.58 15.40
N PRO A 103 0.45 4.18 14.23
CA PRO A 103 0.50 2.77 13.85
C PRO A 103 1.53 2.03 14.72
N TYR A 104 1.23 0.78 15.01
CA TYR A 104 2.12 -0.05 15.84
C TYR A 104 3.41 -0.44 15.10
N ALA A 105 3.38 -0.41 13.77
CA ALA A 105 4.49 -0.83 12.92
C ALA A 105 5.69 0.13 12.88
N ILE A 106 5.51 1.39 13.32
CA ILE A 106 6.57 2.43 13.29
C ILE A 106 6.62 3.24 14.56
#